data_091a244ac5238e47bdfcc51938232912
#
_entry.id   091a244ac5238e47bdfcc51938232912
#
_cell.length_a   1.000
_cell.length_b   1.000
_cell.length_c   1.000
_cell.angle_alpha   90.00
_cell.angle_beta   90.00
_cell.angle_gamma   90.00
#
_symmetry.space_group_name_H-M   'P 1'
#
loop_
_entity.id
_entity.type
_entity.pdbx_description
1 polymer ?
#
loop_
_entity_poly.entity_id
_entity_poly.type
_entity_poly.pdbx_seq_one_letter_code
_entity_poly.pdbx_strand_id
1 'polypeptide(L)'
;GIRFYMPYTEFTKLGAGLTFEQNQVGLGLNPPQRFLSYVNLFGENPRTVLSNLTWSRDSRDSAFQPREGSLMIASLDTALPGLDLQYFRLTHVQNWYFPVSRQLTLGLTADLGYGQAYGGQPYPFFKNFYAGGIGSVRGYFPSSLGPRDAVDGAALGGRAKTVFNAELGFPIPGTKGDMGLRAFAFTDAGNVFPGGSPDFGSLRYSAGLGVAWMSPFGPLKLSFGVPIRPEPTDRTQRIQFQVGTGL
;
A
#
# COMPACT_ATOMS: atom_id res chain seq x y z
N GLY A 1 20.26 7.36 -9.48
CA GLY A 1 20.63 6.29 -8.55
C GLY A 1 21.11 5.04 -9.26
N ILE A 2 21.75 4.17 -8.50
CA ILE A 2 22.26 2.87 -8.98
C ILE A 2 21.59 1.80 -8.12
N ARG A 3 21.07 0.75 -8.74
CA ARG A 3 20.45 -0.39 -8.08
C ARG A 3 20.99 -1.69 -8.65
N PHE A 4 21.32 -2.63 -7.79
CA PHE A 4 21.76 -3.97 -8.13
C PHE A 4 20.74 -4.98 -7.60
N TYR A 5 20.45 -6.00 -8.40
CA TYR A 5 19.62 -7.13 -8.02
C TYR A 5 20.40 -8.42 -8.25
N MET A 6 20.48 -9.23 -7.21
CA MET A 6 21.15 -10.52 -7.25
C MET A 6 20.11 -11.64 -7.04
N PRO A 7 19.92 -12.56 -8.01
CA PRO A 7 19.14 -13.76 -7.78
C PRO A 7 19.90 -14.64 -6.78
N TYR A 8 19.27 -14.91 -5.63
CA TYR A 8 19.85 -15.76 -4.59
C TYR A 8 19.38 -17.21 -4.74
N THR A 9 18.13 -17.40 -5.13
CA THR A 9 17.54 -18.68 -5.52
C THR A 9 16.62 -18.48 -6.71
N GLU A 10 16.05 -19.55 -7.25
CA GLU A 10 15.03 -19.50 -8.31
C GLU A 10 13.87 -18.53 -8.00
N PHE A 11 13.46 -18.50 -6.72
CA PHE A 11 12.32 -17.69 -6.28
C PHE A 11 12.71 -16.40 -5.54
N THR A 12 13.98 -16.25 -5.15
CA THR A 12 14.40 -15.19 -4.22
C THR A 12 15.39 -14.24 -4.89
N LYS A 13 15.15 -12.94 -4.75
CA LYS A 13 16.05 -11.88 -5.21
C LYS A 13 16.39 -10.95 -4.07
N LEU A 14 17.64 -10.55 -4.00
CA LEU A 14 18.14 -9.51 -3.11
C LEU A 14 18.47 -8.27 -3.95
N GLY A 15 18.06 -7.10 -3.48
CA GLY A 15 18.35 -5.83 -4.12
C GLY A 15 19.04 -4.89 -3.14
N ALA A 16 20.02 -4.14 -3.65
CA ALA A 16 20.65 -3.04 -2.93
C ALA A 16 20.83 -1.85 -3.88
N GLY A 17 20.65 -0.64 -3.34
CA GLY A 17 20.79 0.56 -4.17
C GLY A 17 21.12 1.80 -3.37
N LEU A 18 21.69 2.78 -4.08
CA LEU A 18 21.91 4.13 -3.61
C LEU A 18 21.28 5.11 -4.58
N THR A 19 20.50 6.04 -4.09
CA THR A 19 19.81 7.05 -4.89
C THR A 19 19.98 8.42 -4.25
N PHE A 20 20.47 9.38 -5.02
CA PHE A 20 20.36 10.78 -4.62
C PHE A 20 18.96 11.28 -5.00
N GLU A 21 18.24 11.82 -4.01
CA GLU A 21 16.92 12.41 -4.21
C GLU A 21 16.95 13.89 -3.82
N GLN A 22 16.30 14.70 -4.65
CA GLN A 22 15.91 16.07 -4.31
C GLN A 22 14.40 16.13 -4.47
N ASN A 23 13.71 16.44 -3.38
CA ASN A 23 12.26 16.49 -3.36
C ASN A 23 11.81 17.96 -3.41
N GLN A 24 10.96 18.32 -4.35
CA GLN A 24 10.30 19.63 -4.35
C GLN A 24 8.99 19.53 -3.59
N VAL A 25 8.89 20.22 -2.46
CA VAL A 25 7.72 20.22 -1.59
C VAL A 25 6.90 21.46 -1.87
N GLY A 26 5.84 21.31 -2.67
CA GLY A 26 4.85 22.36 -2.89
C GLY A 26 3.76 22.29 -1.82
N LEU A 27 3.54 23.37 -1.11
CA LEU A 27 2.41 23.52 -0.19
C LEU A 27 1.23 24.18 -0.90
N GLY A 28 0.01 23.66 -0.66
CA GLY A 28 -1.23 24.27 -1.15
C GLY A 28 -1.55 25.62 -0.47
N LEU A 29 -2.70 26.21 -0.82
CA LEU A 29 -3.10 27.54 -0.32
C LEU A 29 -3.28 27.59 1.22
N ASN A 30 -3.75 26.52 1.84
CA ASN A 30 -3.95 26.40 3.29
C ASN A 30 -3.31 25.11 3.81
N PRO A 31 -1.98 25.04 3.87
CA PRO A 31 -1.33 23.80 4.30
C PRO A 31 -1.48 23.59 5.81
N PRO A 32 -1.56 22.33 6.28
CA PRO A 32 -1.52 22.00 7.69
C PRO A 32 -0.29 22.61 8.39
N GLN A 33 -0.47 23.14 9.60
CA GLN A 33 0.59 23.86 10.32
C GLN A 33 1.85 23.03 10.48
N ARG A 34 1.73 21.72 10.68
CA ARG A 34 2.88 20.82 10.77
C ARG A 34 3.69 20.71 9.47
N PHE A 35 3.04 20.91 8.30
CA PHE A 35 3.75 20.90 7.01
C PHE A 35 4.51 22.21 6.80
N LEU A 36 3.93 23.34 7.20
CA LEU A 36 4.62 24.63 7.26
C LEU A 36 5.85 24.57 8.15
N SER A 37 5.71 24.05 9.37
CA SER A 37 6.83 23.90 10.31
C SER A 37 7.95 23.03 9.74
N TYR A 38 7.60 21.96 9.02
CA TYR A 38 8.58 21.10 8.37
C TYR A 38 9.34 21.82 7.24
N VAL A 39 8.61 22.52 6.35
CA VAL A 39 9.21 23.28 5.23
C VAL A 39 10.07 24.43 5.74
N ASN A 40 9.65 25.10 6.82
CA ASN A 40 10.47 26.14 7.46
C ASN A 40 11.81 25.59 8.03
N LEU A 41 11.83 24.31 8.45
CA LEU A 41 13.03 23.68 9.00
C LEU A 41 13.98 23.15 7.90
N PHE A 42 13.46 22.54 6.84
CA PHE A 42 14.24 21.85 5.81
C PHE A 42 14.24 22.53 4.44
N GLY A 43 13.44 23.59 4.28
CA GLY A 43 13.22 24.23 2.98
C GLY A 43 12.26 23.45 2.08
N GLU A 44 12.02 24.01 0.90
CA GLU A 44 11.12 23.43 -0.11
C GLU A 44 11.79 22.35 -0.97
N ASN A 45 13.12 22.25 -0.92
CA ASN A 45 13.88 21.34 -1.79
C ASN A 45 14.85 20.47 -0.98
N PRO A 46 14.40 19.71 0.03
CA PRO A 46 15.28 18.86 0.82
C PRO A 46 15.94 17.78 -0.03
N ARG A 47 17.22 17.55 0.22
CA ARG A 47 18.06 16.57 -0.47
C ARG A 47 18.40 15.43 0.47
N THR A 48 18.53 14.23 -0.12
CA THR A 48 18.99 13.06 0.64
C THR A 48 19.72 12.06 -0.25
N VAL A 49 20.61 11.29 0.34
CA VAL A 49 21.09 10.03 -0.23
C VAL A 49 20.32 8.90 0.43
N LEU A 50 19.56 8.18 -0.37
CA LEU A 50 18.74 7.06 0.07
C LEU A 50 19.45 5.75 -0.22
N SER A 51 19.71 4.95 0.80
CA SER A 51 20.09 3.55 0.69
C SER A 51 18.83 2.72 0.68
N ASN A 52 18.72 1.82 -0.29
CA ASN A 52 17.60 0.87 -0.40
C ASN A 52 18.12 -0.56 -0.30
N LEU A 53 17.51 -1.36 0.55
CA LEU A 53 17.69 -2.80 0.61
C LEU A 53 16.33 -3.47 0.36
N THR A 54 16.30 -4.45 -0.54
CA THR A 54 15.06 -5.16 -0.88
C THR A 54 15.30 -6.67 -0.85
N TRP A 55 14.40 -7.38 -0.23
CA TRP A 55 14.30 -8.83 -0.29
C TRP A 55 12.95 -9.20 -0.88
N SER A 56 12.96 -9.95 -1.98
CA SER A 56 11.74 -10.43 -2.62
C SER A 56 11.80 -11.93 -2.85
N ARG A 57 10.66 -12.59 -2.60
CA ARG A 57 10.47 -14.00 -2.92
C ARG A 57 9.13 -14.17 -3.62
N ASP A 58 9.16 -14.72 -4.82
CA ASP A 58 7.97 -14.99 -5.64
C ASP A 58 7.93 -16.48 -6.01
N SER A 59 6.99 -17.23 -5.43
CA SER A 59 6.74 -18.64 -5.69
C SER A 59 5.34 -18.88 -6.26
N ARG A 60 4.69 -17.83 -6.79
CA ARG A 60 3.35 -17.92 -7.39
C ARG A 60 3.41 -18.71 -8.70
N ASP A 61 2.38 -19.51 -8.96
CA ASP A 61 2.18 -20.21 -10.23
C ASP A 61 1.90 -19.25 -11.41
N SER A 62 1.36 -18.07 -11.13
CA SER A 62 1.07 -17.02 -12.11
C SER A 62 1.24 -15.63 -11.50
N ALA A 63 1.79 -14.68 -12.28
CA ALA A 63 1.93 -13.30 -11.84
C ALA A 63 0.58 -12.54 -11.81
N PHE A 64 -0.36 -12.88 -12.71
CA PHE A 64 -1.61 -12.12 -12.89
C PHE A 64 -2.83 -12.77 -12.24
N GLN A 65 -2.92 -14.10 -12.28
CA GLN A 65 -4.03 -14.85 -11.70
C GLN A 65 -3.50 -16.04 -10.88
N PRO A 66 -2.78 -15.75 -9.79
CA PRO A 66 -2.20 -16.80 -8.97
C PRO A 66 -3.29 -17.65 -8.30
N ARG A 67 -3.05 -18.95 -8.29
CA ARG A 67 -3.91 -19.93 -7.61
C ARG A 67 -3.24 -20.53 -6.40
N GLU A 68 -1.91 -20.63 -6.44
CA GLU A 68 -1.10 -21.17 -5.36
C GLU A 68 0.24 -20.42 -5.27
N GLY A 69 0.92 -20.59 -4.14
CA GLY A 69 2.20 -19.97 -3.87
C GLY A 69 2.09 -18.66 -3.12
N SER A 70 3.15 -17.90 -3.13
CA SER A 70 3.23 -16.64 -2.38
C SER A 70 4.16 -15.63 -3.04
N LEU A 71 3.89 -14.35 -2.81
CA LEU A 71 4.78 -13.23 -3.10
C LEU A 71 5.08 -12.51 -1.79
N MET A 72 6.36 -12.34 -1.47
CA MET A 72 6.84 -11.52 -0.37
C MET A 72 7.80 -10.46 -0.91
N ILE A 73 7.62 -9.22 -0.47
CA ILE A 73 8.53 -8.11 -0.72
C ILE A 73 8.76 -7.37 0.60
N ALA A 74 10.00 -7.32 1.05
CA ALA A 74 10.41 -6.50 2.18
C ALA A 74 11.45 -5.50 1.71
N SER A 75 11.27 -4.21 2.05
CA SER A 75 12.20 -3.16 1.66
C SER A 75 12.49 -2.24 2.84
N LEU A 76 13.77 -1.89 2.99
CA LEU A 76 14.25 -0.90 3.92
C LEU A 76 14.90 0.24 3.14
N ASP A 77 14.29 1.41 3.23
CA ASP A 77 14.85 2.67 2.74
C ASP A 77 15.45 3.43 3.92
N THR A 78 16.70 3.88 3.80
CA THR A 78 17.38 4.67 4.83
C THR A 78 17.99 5.91 4.20
N ALA A 79 17.52 7.07 4.61
CA ALA A 79 18.12 8.34 4.27
C ALA A 79 19.41 8.50 5.07
N LEU A 80 20.57 8.44 4.39
CA LEU A 80 21.87 8.46 5.04
C LEU A 80 22.18 9.84 5.64
N PRO A 81 22.89 9.90 6.79
CA PRO A 81 23.28 11.16 7.38
C PRO A 81 24.24 11.96 6.47
N GLY A 82 24.27 13.28 6.64
CA GLY A 82 25.16 14.18 5.88
C GLY A 82 24.44 15.14 4.93
N LEU A 83 23.12 14.94 4.70
CA LEU A 83 22.25 15.85 3.98
C LEU A 83 21.03 16.23 4.83
N ASP A 84 19.99 16.77 4.19
CA ASP A 84 18.89 17.44 4.89
C ASP A 84 17.96 16.49 5.66
N LEU A 85 17.82 15.21 5.23
CA LEU A 85 16.86 14.28 5.80
C LEU A 85 17.53 13.08 6.47
N GLN A 86 16.99 12.67 7.63
CA GLN A 86 17.45 11.50 8.37
C GLN A 86 16.25 10.67 8.83
N TYR A 87 15.92 9.62 8.08
CA TYR A 87 14.82 8.72 8.38
C TYR A 87 15.09 7.32 7.82
N PHE A 88 14.35 6.36 8.32
CA PHE A 88 14.21 5.07 7.65
C PHE A 88 12.74 4.73 7.43
N ARG A 89 12.49 3.89 6.44
CA ARG A 89 11.16 3.44 6.04
C ARG A 89 11.22 1.95 5.71
N LEU A 90 10.53 1.15 6.50
CA LEU A 90 10.36 -0.27 6.32
C LEU A 90 9.01 -0.53 5.67
N THR A 91 8.97 -1.35 4.62
CA THR A 91 7.75 -1.84 3.99
C THR A 91 7.80 -3.35 3.88
N HIS A 92 6.67 -4.00 4.10
CA HIS A 92 6.52 -5.44 3.94
C HIS A 92 5.17 -5.73 3.29
N VAL A 93 5.21 -6.37 2.11
CA VAL A 93 4.03 -6.86 1.42
C VAL A 93 4.13 -8.37 1.34
N GLN A 94 3.09 -9.05 1.79
CA GLN A 94 2.99 -10.50 1.76
C GLN A 94 1.66 -10.91 1.14
N ASN A 95 1.71 -11.68 0.07
CA ASN A 95 0.54 -12.29 -0.55
C ASN A 95 0.66 -13.81 -0.46
N TRP A 96 -0.41 -14.49 -0.08
CA TRP A 96 -0.52 -15.94 -0.10
C TRP A 96 -1.73 -16.34 -0.93
N TYR A 97 -1.60 -17.41 -1.69
CA TYR A 97 -2.66 -17.95 -2.53
C TYR A 97 -2.83 -19.44 -2.25
N PHE A 98 -4.07 -19.84 -1.96
CA PHE A 98 -4.43 -21.19 -1.59
C PHE A 98 -5.55 -21.69 -2.50
N PRO A 99 -5.36 -22.80 -3.23
CA PRO A 99 -6.44 -23.44 -3.98
C PRO A 99 -7.38 -24.14 -3.01
N VAL A 100 -8.51 -23.50 -2.68
CA VAL A 100 -9.54 -24.09 -1.80
C VAL A 100 -10.27 -25.22 -2.53
N SER A 101 -10.44 -25.10 -3.85
CA SER A 101 -10.95 -26.15 -4.72
C SER A 101 -10.40 -25.95 -6.14
N ARG A 102 -10.81 -26.82 -7.08
CA ARG A 102 -10.44 -26.66 -8.50
C ARG A 102 -10.84 -25.30 -9.09
N GLN A 103 -11.85 -24.65 -8.53
CA GLN A 103 -12.41 -23.40 -9.05
C GLN A 103 -12.26 -22.22 -8.09
N LEU A 104 -12.04 -22.48 -6.80
CA LEU A 104 -11.95 -21.45 -5.75
C LEU A 104 -10.50 -21.23 -5.34
N THR A 105 -10.10 -19.95 -5.26
CA THR A 105 -8.79 -19.54 -4.76
C THR A 105 -8.97 -18.52 -3.65
N LEU A 106 -8.37 -18.77 -2.50
CA LEU A 106 -8.26 -17.83 -1.41
C LEU A 106 -6.95 -17.07 -1.53
N GLY A 107 -7.03 -15.75 -1.69
CA GLY A 107 -5.90 -14.84 -1.58
C GLY A 107 -5.91 -14.13 -0.24
N LEU A 108 -4.78 -14.10 0.44
CA LEU A 108 -4.58 -13.31 1.66
C LEU A 108 -3.44 -12.33 1.41
N THR A 109 -3.63 -11.07 1.79
CA THR A 109 -2.61 -10.03 1.68
C THR A 109 -2.39 -9.36 3.02
N ALA A 110 -1.12 -9.12 3.36
CA ALA A 110 -0.69 -8.23 4.43
C ALA A 110 0.22 -7.16 3.82
N ASP A 111 -0.11 -5.87 4.01
CA ASP A 111 0.68 -4.72 3.58
C ASP A 111 0.98 -3.85 4.81
N LEU A 112 2.23 -3.93 5.25
CA LEU A 112 2.71 -3.29 6.46
C LEU A 112 3.74 -2.23 6.12
N GLY A 113 3.70 -1.12 6.84
CA GLY A 113 4.66 -0.03 6.68
C GLY A 113 5.00 0.59 8.02
N TYR A 114 6.27 0.97 8.19
CA TYR A 114 6.74 1.70 9.36
C TYR A 114 7.83 2.69 8.96
N GLY A 115 7.71 3.93 9.39
CA GLY A 115 8.68 4.99 9.15
C GLY A 115 9.04 5.73 10.43
N GLN A 116 10.33 6.02 10.62
CA GLN A 116 10.83 6.75 11.76
C GLN A 116 12.00 7.65 11.35
N ALA A 117 12.00 8.87 11.86
CA ALA A 117 13.17 9.73 11.77
C ALA A 117 14.18 9.39 12.86
N TYR A 118 15.44 9.72 12.62
CA TYR A 118 16.51 9.63 13.60
C TYR A 118 17.35 10.92 13.61
N GLY A 119 18.37 11.01 14.45
CA GLY A 119 19.19 12.21 14.57
C GLY A 119 18.45 13.43 15.14
N GLY A 120 17.34 13.24 15.86
CA GLY A 120 16.54 14.34 16.43
C GLY A 120 15.69 15.11 15.42
N GLN A 121 15.60 14.64 14.18
CA GLN A 121 14.81 15.30 13.12
C GLN A 121 13.36 14.81 13.09
N PRO A 122 12.39 15.63 12.61
CA PRO A 122 11.02 15.17 12.34
C PRO A 122 10.98 14.26 11.10
N TYR A 123 10.06 13.29 11.10
CA TYR A 123 9.83 12.42 9.96
C TYR A 123 9.21 13.20 8.79
N PRO A 124 9.71 13.02 7.55
CA PRO A 124 9.18 13.71 6.38
C PRO A 124 7.71 13.35 6.11
N PHE A 125 6.80 14.30 6.18
CA PHE A 125 5.37 14.07 6.00
C PHE A 125 5.04 13.53 4.60
N PHE A 126 5.79 13.91 3.57
CA PHE A 126 5.63 13.42 2.19
C PHE A 126 6.11 11.97 1.99
N LYS A 127 6.72 11.36 3.01
CA LYS A 127 7.04 9.93 3.06
C LYS A 127 6.03 9.13 3.89
N ASN A 128 4.96 9.77 4.40
CA ASN A 128 3.87 9.10 5.11
C ASN A 128 3.23 8.00 4.26
N PHE A 129 2.73 6.99 4.94
CA PHE A 129 1.88 5.96 4.34
C PHE A 129 0.44 6.45 4.28
N TYR A 130 -0.29 5.92 3.31
CA TYR A 130 -1.71 6.16 3.12
C TYR A 130 -2.43 4.83 2.94
N ALA A 131 -3.71 4.78 3.31
CA ALA A 131 -4.58 3.63 3.13
C ALA A 131 -6.00 4.06 2.73
N GLY A 132 -6.78 3.12 2.22
CA GLY A 132 -8.09 3.31 1.60
C GLY A 132 -8.01 3.17 0.08
N GLY A 133 -9.11 2.73 -0.52
CA GLY A 133 -9.20 2.49 -1.96
C GLY A 133 -8.98 1.04 -2.37
N ILE A 134 -9.07 0.77 -3.68
CA ILE A 134 -9.10 -0.57 -4.27
C ILE A 134 -7.83 -1.38 -4.02
N GLY A 135 -6.69 -0.75 -3.88
CA GLY A 135 -5.40 -1.39 -3.55
C GLY A 135 -5.12 -1.52 -2.06
N SER A 136 -6.09 -1.21 -1.20
CA SER A 136 -5.91 -1.18 0.25
C SER A 136 -7.19 -1.62 0.95
N VAL A 137 -7.97 -0.71 1.56
CA VAL A 137 -9.25 -1.00 2.21
C VAL A 137 -10.37 -0.49 1.32
N ARG A 138 -11.01 -1.41 0.58
CA ARG A 138 -12.09 -1.10 -0.37
C ARG A 138 -13.32 -0.55 0.34
N GLY A 139 -14.14 0.25 -0.36
CA GLY A 139 -15.30 0.91 0.24
C GLY A 139 -14.99 2.27 0.87
N TYR A 140 -13.71 2.57 1.14
CA TYR A 140 -13.23 3.88 1.57
C TYR A 140 -12.58 4.62 0.40
N PHE A 141 -12.66 5.95 0.41
CA PHE A 141 -12.05 6.79 -0.62
C PHE A 141 -10.51 6.57 -0.65
N PRO A 142 -9.87 6.59 -1.83
CA PRO A 142 -8.42 6.38 -1.94
C PRO A 142 -7.62 7.32 -1.03
N SER A 143 -6.63 6.75 -0.33
CA SER A 143 -5.69 7.49 0.54
C SER A 143 -6.37 8.33 1.63
N SER A 144 -7.56 7.95 2.08
CA SER A 144 -8.37 8.77 3.00
C SER A 144 -8.41 8.27 4.44
N LEU A 145 -7.87 7.09 4.72
CA LEU A 145 -7.86 6.54 6.09
C LEU A 145 -6.75 7.15 6.94
N GLY A 146 -6.96 7.18 8.24
CA GLY A 146 -6.01 7.64 9.23
C GLY A 146 -6.22 9.08 9.71
N PRO A 147 -5.16 9.70 10.27
CA PRO A 147 -5.24 11.05 10.82
C PRO A 147 -5.66 12.09 9.81
N ARG A 148 -6.47 13.04 10.26
CA ARG A 148 -6.96 14.15 9.44
C ARG A 148 -6.52 15.49 9.99
N ASP A 149 -6.39 16.44 9.11
CA ASP A 149 -6.22 17.83 9.49
C ASP A 149 -7.49 18.36 10.18
N ALA A 150 -7.31 19.11 11.25
CA ALA A 150 -8.45 19.65 12.02
C ALA A 150 -9.15 20.82 11.34
N VAL A 151 -8.50 21.45 10.34
CA VAL A 151 -9.01 22.65 9.68
C VAL A 151 -9.81 22.30 8.43
N ASP A 152 -9.24 21.49 7.55
CA ASP A 152 -9.83 21.17 6.25
C ASP A 152 -10.25 19.70 6.09
N GLY A 153 -9.95 18.85 7.09
CA GLY A 153 -10.26 17.43 7.07
C GLY A 153 -9.41 16.61 6.08
N ALA A 154 -8.33 17.17 5.54
CA ALA A 154 -7.44 16.47 4.62
C ALA A 154 -6.76 15.27 5.31
N ALA A 155 -6.60 14.18 4.56
CA ALA A 155 -5.88 13.02 5.07
C ALA A 155 -4.39 13.34 5.19
N LEU A 156 -3.84 13.18 6.38
CA LEU A 156 -2.46 13.50 6.69
C LEU A 156 -1.51 12.31 6.50
N GLY A 157 -2.06 11.11 6.28
CA GLY A 157 -1.30 9.88 6.28
C GLY A 157 -0.68 9.56 7.65
N GLY A 158 0.19 8.57 7.70
CA GLY A 158 0.81 8.14 8.95
C GLY A 158 2.18 7.51 8.76
N ARG A 159 2.95 7.42 9.84
CA ARG A 159 4.25 6.78 9.87
C ARG A 159 4.17 5.26 9.94
N ALA A 160 3.04 4.72 10.35
CA ALA A 160 2.78 3.28 10.33
C ALA A 160 1.54 2.98 9.50
N LYS A 161 1.56 1.86 8.77
CA LYS A 161 0.46 1.33 7.97
C LYS A 161 0.26 -0.14 8.30
N THR A 162 -1.00 -0.54 8.41
CA THR A 162 -1.39 -1.95 8.53
C THR A 162 -2.63 -2.17 7.70
N VAL A 163 -2.52 -3.05 6.71
CA VAL A 163 -3.63 -3.44 5.82
C VAL A 163 -3.63 -4.94 5.67
N PHE A 164 -4.78 -5.56 5.83
CA PHE A 164 -5.03 -6.97 5.60
C PHE A 164 -6.22 -7.13 4.65
N ASN A 165 -6.07 -8.01 3.66
CA ASN A 165 -7.14 -8.33 2.73
C ASN A 165 -7.28 -9.85 2.65
N ALA A 166 -8.53 -10.31 2.61
CA ALA A 166 -8.86 -11.68 2.24
C ALA A 166 -9.82 -11.66 1.06
N GLU A 167 -9.49 -12.39 0.01
CA GLU A 167 -10.26 -12.41 -1.24
C GLU A 167 -10.47 -13.86 -1.68
N LEU A 168 -11.74 -14.27 -1.83
CA LEU A 168 -12.12 -15.55 -2.37
C LEU A 168 -12.54 -15.38 -3.84
N GLY A 169 -11.69 -15.83 -4.74
CA GLY A 169 -11.93 -15.80 -6.19
C GLY A 169 -12.66 -17.04 -6.68
N PHE A 170 -13.64 -16.86 -7.55
CA PHE A 170 -14.45 -17.94 -8.14
C PHE A 170 -14.85 -17.62 -9.60
N PRO A 171 -15.10 -18.64 -10.44
CA PRO A 171 -15.54 -18.44 -11.81
C PRO A 171 -16.95 -17.87 -11.85
N ILE A 172 -17.24 -17.04 -12.85
CA ILE A 172 -18.60 -16.55 -13.08
C ILE A 172 -19.41 -17.67 -13.77
N PRO A 173 -20.58 -18.05 -13.22
CA PRO A 173 -21.44 -19.06 -13.85
C PRO A 173 -21.81 -18.68 -15.29
N GLY A 174 -21.68 -19.61 -16.22
CA GLY A 174 -22.04 -19.43 -17.65
C GLY A 174 -20.90 -18.91 -18.54
N THR A 175 -19.74 -18.56 -18.04
CA THR A 175 -18.59 -18.07 -18.84
C THR A 175 -17.73 -19.18 -19.45
N LYS A 176 -18.22 -20.41 -19.59
CA LYS A 176 -17.54 -21.57 -20.22
C LYS A 176 -16.05 -21.73 -19.89
N GLY A 177 -15.65 -21.33 -18.67
CA GLY A 177 -14.26 -21.47 -18.24
C GLY A 177 -13.31 -20.41 -18.82
N ASP A 178 -13.81 -19.28 -19.29
CA ASP A 178 -12.95 -18.13 -19.62
C ASP A 178 -12.18 -17.73 -18.36
N MET A 179 -10.90 -18.13 -18.32
CA MET A 179 -10.00 -17.86 -17.18
C MET A 179 -9.67 -16.38 -17.04
N GLY A 180 -9.99 -15.55 -18.04
CA GLY A 180 -9.79 -14.11 -18.04
C GLY A 180 -10.78 -13.34 -17.18
N LEU A 181 -11.98 -13.90 -16.90
CA LEU A 181 -13.05 -13.23 -16.15
C LEU A 181 -13.40 -14.01 -14.89
N ARG A 182 -13.27 -13.40 -13.72
CA ARG A 182 -13.52 -14.01 -12.41
C ARG A 182 -14.29 -13.06 -11.51
N ALA A 183 -15.20 -13.59 -10.72
CA ALA A 183 -15.78 -12.89 -9.59
C ALA A 183 -14.96 -13.15 -8.31
N PHE A 184 -15.08 -12.27 -7.34
CA PHE A 184 -14.49 -12.45 -6.03
C PHE A 184 -15.36 -11.82 -4.94
N ALA A 185 -15.31 -12.44 -3.77
CA ALA A 185 -15.80 -11.85 -2.52
C ALA A 185 -14.59 -11.46 -1.66
N PHE A 186 -14.70 -10.39 -0.90
CA PHE A 186 -13.58 -9.93 -0.11
C PHE A 186 -13.98 -9.37 1.26
N THR A 187 -13.01 -9.36 2.16
CA THR A 187 -13.02 -8.56 3.37
C THR A 187 -11.68 -7.91 3.56
N ASP A 188 -11.68 -6.64 3.93
CA ASP A 188 -10.49 -5.84 4.14
C ASP A 188 -10.49 -5.27 5.56
N ALA A 189 -9.30 -5.12 6.14
CA ALA A 189 -9.06 -4.46 7.40
C ALA A 189 -7.80 -3.60 7.30
N GLY A 190 -7.81 -2.36 7.75
CA GLY A 190 -6.59 -1.57 7.73
C GLY A 190 -6.75 -0.14 8.18
N ASN A 191 -5.63 0.49 8.46
CA ASN A 191 -5.53 1.90 8.79
C ASN A 191 -4.08 2.38 8.65
N VAL A 192 -3.88 3.70 8.76
CA VAL A 192 -2.57 4.33 8.97
C VAL A 192 -2.57 5.11 10.29
N PHE A 193 -1.40 5.17 10.92
CA PHE A 193 -1.25 5.69 12.27
C PHE A 193 -0.21 6.83 12.28
N PRO A 194 -0.42 7.90 13.07
CA PRO A 194 0.45 9.09 13.06
C PRO A 194 1.88 8.79 13.53
N GLY A 195 2.07 7.71 14.27
CA GLY A 195 3.37 7.26 14.74
C GLY A 195 3.26 6.20 15.83
N GLY A 196 4.39 5.61 16.18
CA GLY A 196 4.45 4.59 17.22
C GLY A 196 3.89 3.25 16.79
N SER A 197 3.27 2.55 17.72
CA SER A 197 2.69 1.23 17.49
C SER A 197 1.34 1.34 16.79
N PRO A 198 1.00 0.40 15.89
CA PRO A 198 -0.34 0.28 15.34
C PRO A 198 -1.38 0.06 16.45
N ASP A 199 -2.46 0.83 16.41
CA ASP A 199 -3.63 0.59 17.24
C ASP A 199 -4.63 -0.26 16.48
N PHE A 200 -4.66 -1.56 16.77
CA PHE A 200 -5.57 -2.51 16.11
C PHE A 200 -7.04 -2.27 16.43
N GLY A 201 -7.35 -1.53 17.52
CA GLY A 201 -8.72 -1.14 17.85
C GLY A 201 -9.29 -0.09 16.90
N SER A 202 -8.45 0.67 16.21
CA SER A 202 -8.85 1.72 15.28
C SER A 202 -8.84 1.29 13.81
N LEU A 203 -8.68 -0.01 13.51
CA LEU A 203 -8.77 -0.52 12.15
C LEU A 203 -10.15 -0.26 11.53
N ARG A 204 -10.16 0.08 10.26
CA ARG A 204 -11.37 0.17 9.44
C ARG A 204 -11.58 -1.15 8.73
N TYR A 205 -12.82 -1.57 8.63
CA TYR A 205 -13.21 -2.83 8.02
C TYR A 205 -14.15 -2.59 6.84
N SER A 206 -14.07 -3.44 5.84
CA SER A 206 -15.06 -3.49 4.76
C SER A 206 -15.23 -4.91 4.26
N ALA A 207 -16.34 -5.16 3.59
CA ALA A 207 -16.60 -6.39 2.87
C ALA A 207 -17.31 -6.08 1.56
N GLY A 208 -17.21 -6.97 0.59
CA GLY A 208 -17.85 -6.72 -0.69
C GLY A 208 -17.62 -7.82 -1.72
N LEU A 209 -18.00 -7.48 -2.93
CA LEU A 209 -17.89 -8.33 -4.11
C LEU A 209 -17.22 -7.56 -5.24
N GLY A 210 -16.68 -8.27 -6.22
CA GLY A 210 -16.13 -7.65 -7.39
C GLY A 210 -15.92 -8.61 -8.54
N VAL A 211 -15.43 -8.04 -9.65
CA VAL A 211 -15.09 -8.76 -10.87
C VAL A 211 -13.68 -8.35 -11.30
N ALA A 212 -12.87 -9.32 -11.63
CA ALA A 212 -11.56 -9.14 -12.23
C ALA A 212 -11.58 -9.72 -13.65
N TRP A 213 -11.12 -8.95 -14.61
CA TRP A 213 -11.05 -9.34 -16.00
C TRP A 213 -9.67 -9.08 -16.59
N MET A 214 -9.08 -10.14 -17.18
CA MET A 214 -7.88 -10.00 -17.99
C MET A 214 -8.29 -9.60 -19.40
N SER A 215 -8.43 -8.29 -19.62
CA SER A 215 -8.82 -7.73 -20.91
C SER A 215 -7.62 -7.68 -21.88
N PRO A 216 -7.86 -7.52 -23.21
CA PRO A 216 -6.79 -7.29 -24.18
C PRO A 216 -5.94 -6.03 -23.88
N PHE A 217 -6.46 -5.09 -23.10
CA PHE A 217 -5.79 -3.83 -22.69
C PHE A 217 -5.12 -3.95 -21.33
N GLY A 218 -5.12 -5.12 -20.72
CA GLY A 218 -4.56 -5.39 -19.40
C GLY A 218 -5.62 -5.75 -18.35
N PRO A 219 -5.19 -6.02 -17.11
CA PRO A 219 -6.10 -6.40 -16.04
C PRO A 219 -7.01 -5.24 -15.62
N LEU A 220 -8.28 -5.55 -15.49
CA LEU A 220 -9.33 -4.64 -15.00
C LEU A 220 -9.93 -5.23 -13.73
N LYS A 221 -10.19 -4.40 -12.74
CA LYS A 221 -10.83 -4.80 -11.50
C LYS A 221 -11.93 -3.79 -11.13
N LEU A 222 -13.14 -4.29 -10.88
CA LEU A 222 -14.27 -3.52 -10.38
C LEU A 222 -14.68 -4.11 -9.05
N SER A 223 -14.83 -3.27 -8.02
CA SER A 223 -15.20 -3.68 -6.67
C SER A 223 -16.39 -2.86 -6.17
N PHE A 224 -17.33 -3.54 -5.53
CA PHE A 224 -18.37 -2.94 -4.70
C PHE A 224 -18.07 -3.29 -3.25
N GLY A 225 -17.62 -2.28 -2.45
CA GLY A 225 -17.23 -2.43 -1.06
C GLY A 225 -18.14 -1.66 -0.13
N VAL A 226 -18.57 -2.31 0.94
CA VAL A 226 -19.38 -1.71 2.00
C VAL A 226 -18.52 -1.57 3.25
N PRO A 227 -18.26 -0.32 3.72
CA PRO A 227 -17.58 -0.08 4.98
C PRO A 227 -18.39 -0.66 6.15
N ILE A 228 -17.70 -1.30 7.08
CA ILE A 228 -18.30 -1.85 8.32
C ILE A 228 -17.94 -0.92 9.46
N ARG A 229 -18.95 -0.29 10.07
CA ARG A 229 -18.81 0.68 11.15
C ARG A 229 -17.79 1.80 10.84
N PRO A 230 -18.01 2.59 9.75
CA PRO A 230 -17.16 3.73 9.46
C PRO A 230 -17.29 4.79 10.56
N GLU A 231 -16.23 5.54 10.81
CA GLU A 231 -16.31 6.73 11.65
C GLU A 231 -16.94 7.92 10.90
N PRO A 232 -17.51 8.90 11.64
CA PRO A 232 -18.18 10.06 11.03
C PRO A 232 -17.28 10.87 10.10
N THR A 233 -15.97 10.85 10.33
CA THR A 233 -14.97 11.55 9.52
C THR A 233 -14.48 10.76 8.32
N ASP A 234 -14.83 9.48 8.21
CA ASP A 234 -14.37 8.63 7.12
C ASP A 234 -15.06 9.01 5.80
N ARG A 235 -14.27 9.11 4.74
CA ARG A 235 -14.78 9.30 3.38
C ARG A 235 -14.97 7.94 2.72
N THR A 236 -16.19 7.64 2.31
CA THR A 236 -16.53 6.33 1.72
C THR A 236 -16.71 6.43 0.21
N GLN A 237 -16.34 5.37 -0.51
CA GLN A 237 -16.56 5.20 -1.95
C GLN A 237 -16.82 3.73 -2.24
N ARG A 238 -18.10 3.37 -2.39
CA ARG A 238 -18.51 1.95 -2.50
C ARG A 238 -18.11 1.29 -3.81
N ILE A 239 -18.15 2.02 -4.91
CA ILE A 239 -17.77 1.50 -6.24
C ILE A 239 -16.38 2.01 -6.57
N GLN A 240 -15.48 1.08 -6.89
CA GLN A 240 -14.08 1.37 -7.19
C GLN A 240 -13.63 0.58 -8.39
N PHE A 241 -12.88 1.23 -9.26
CA PHE A 241 -12.39 0.67 -10.51
C PHE A 241 -10.88 0.85 -10.63
N GLN A 242 -10.22 -0.18 -11.15
CA GLN A 242 -8.78 -0.19 -11.38
C GLN A 242 -8.47 -0.73 -12.77
N VAL A 243 -7.54 -0.09 -13.46
CA VAL A 243 -6.96 -0.50 -14.73
C VAL A 243 -5.48 -0.78 -14.51
N GLY A 244 -4.99 -1.89 -15.01
CA GLY A 244 -3.60 -2.29 -14.84
C GLY A 244 -3.33 -3.05 -13.54
N THR A 245 -2.09 -3.47 -13.37
CA THR A 245 -1.63 -4.10 -12.13
C THR A 245 -1.39 -3.01 -11.09
N GLY A 246 -2.29 -2.88 -10.11
CA GLY A 246 -1.95 -2.20 -8.87
C GLY A 246 -0.94 -3.08 -8.12
N LEU A 247 0.24 -2.57 -7.94
CA LEU A 247 1.23 -3.11 -7.02
C LEU A 247 0.94 -2.56 -5.63
#